data_ec9d5287c7a38324fb1d14861a6176bd
#
_entry.id   ec9d5287c7a38324fb1d14861a6176bd
#
_cell.length_a   1.000
_cell.length_b   1.000
_cell.length_c   1.000
_cell.angle_alpha   90.00
_cell.angle_beta   90.00
_cell.angle_gamma   90.00
#
_symmetry.space_group_name_H-M   'P 1'
#
loop_
_entity.id
_entity.type
_entity.pdbx_description
1 polymer ?
#
loop_
_entity_poly.entity_id
_entity_poly.type
_entity_poly.pdbx_seq_one_letter_code
_entity_poly.pdbx_strand_id
1 'polypeptide(L)'
;MSEQNNALNPQGDLVVGVDGTVESFAALRWALNQAVLSGQSVNAVYGWSYSWDMGPEPQTEQEVAELRQKLADKLRTWVDAATQDIDIDNEHIKLTSFRASGTSALLEIGANAQQIVVGRRSMGRVARWFAGSLSASLAEESTVPVTVIRTASDEDIDVQDQIANALSPGDDQVHFVTPVVP
;
A
#
# COMPACT_ATOMS: atom_id res chain seq x y z
N MET A 1 -20.06 -5.54 29.53
CA MET A 1 -19.23 -6.53 28.80
C MET A 1 -19.75 -6.58 27.39
N SER A 2 -19.17 -5.79 26.53
CA SER A 2 -19.48 -5.81 25.10
C SER A 2 -18.49 -6.76 24.46
N GLU A 3 -18.94 -8.00 24.19
CA GLU A 3 -18.28 -8.86 23.25
C GLU A 3 -18.34 -8.13 21.90
N GLN A 4 -17.26 -7.48 21.54
CA GLN A 4 -17.04 -7.06 20.17
C GLN A 4 -16.85 -8.32 19.34
N ASN A 5 -17.98 -8.81 18.86
CA ASN A 5 -18.03 -9.83 17.84
C ASN A 5 -17.44 -9.18 16.57
N ASN A 6 -16.11 -9.25 16.43
CA ASN A 6 -15.36 -8.73 15.29
C ASN A 6 -15.49 -9.68 14.09
N ALA A 7 -16.63 -10.32 13.98
CA ALA A 7 -16.98 -11.12 12.83
C ALA A 7 -17.34 -10.17 11.69
N LEU A 8 -16.33 -9.90 10.82
CA LEU A 8 -16.51 -9.31 9.51
C LEU A 8 -17.43 -8.07 9.53
N ASN A 9 -16.87 -6.91 9.69
CA ASN A 9 -17.60 -5.67 9.44
C ASN A 9 -17.83 -5.53 7.92
N PRO A 10 -18.99 -5.94 7.38
CA PRO A 10 -19.22 -5.93 5.94
C PRO A 10 -19.30 -4.52 5.36
N GLN A 11 -19.29 -3.52 6.20
CA GLN A 11 -19.24 -2.08 5.85
C GLN A 11 -17.89 -1.42 6.17
N GLY A 12 -16.92 -2.21 6.64
CA GLY A 12 -15.57 -1.70 6.89
C GLY A 12 -14.82 -1.38 5.60
N ASP A 13 -13.79 -0.54 5.73
CA ASP A 13 -12.92 -0.20 4.60
C ASP A 13 -12.11 -1.42 4.14
N LEU A 14 -11.74 -1.43 2.86
CA LEU A 14 -10.66 -2.25 2.35
C LEU A 14 -9.34 -1.50 2.60
N VAL A 15 -8.53 -1.97 3.53
CA VAL A 15 -7.24 -1.34 3.86
C VAL A 15 -6.15 -1.94 2.98
N VAL A 16 -5.48 -1.11 2.19
CA VAL A 16 -4.49 -1.57 1.19
C VAL A 16 -3.12 -1.02 1.50
N GLY A 17 -2.13 -1.91 1.60
CA GLY A 17 -0.73 -1.51 1.70
C GLY A 17 -0.17 -1.05 0.36
N VAL A 18 0.29 0.20 0.28
CA VAL A 18 0.85 0.81 -0.93
C VAL A 18 2.26 1.29 -0.64
N ASP A 19 3.24 0.79 -1.37
CA ASP A 19 4.66 1.13 -1.19
C ASP A 19 5.36 1.52 -2.51
N GLY A 20 4.60 1.68 -3.58
CA GLY A 20 5.09 2.04 -4.90
C GLY A 20 5.68 0.86 -5.71
N THR A 21 5.54 -0.37 -5.22
CA THR A 21 5.91 -1.56 -5.99
C THR A 21 4.77 -1.97 -6.92
N VAL A 22 5.10 -2.72 -7.98
CA VAL A 22 4.14 -3.28 -8.94
C VAL A 22 3.08 -4.13 -8.21
N GLU A 23 3.52 -4.92 -7.25
CA GLU A 23 2.64 -5.80 -6.48
C GLU A 23 1.68 -5.00 -5.60
N SER A 24 2.14 -3.91 -4.99
CA SER A 24 1.25 -3.04 -4.20
C SER A 24 0.27 -2.28 -5.08
N PHE A 25 0.68 -1.92 -6.30
CA PHE A 25 -0.20 -1.30 -7.28
C PHE A 25 -1.28 -2.27 -7.76
N ALA A 26 -0.93 -3.52 -8.05
CA ALA A 26 -1.90 -4.57 -8.39
C ALA A 26 -2.90 -4.82 -7.25
N ALA A 27 -2.41 -4.84 -6.01
CA ALA A 27 -3.26 -4.96 -4.82
C ALA A 27 -4.24 -3.78 -4.69
N LEU A 28 -3.78 -2.56 -4.94
CA LEU A 28 -4.60 -1.36 -4.93
C LEU A 28 -5.69 -1.42 -6.01
N ARG A 29 -5.33 -1.74 -7.24
CA ARG A 29 -6.32 -1.88 -8.33
C ARG A 29 -7.35 -2.97 -8.06
N TRP A 30 -6.92 -4.11 -7.51
CA TRP A 30 -7.84 -5.16 -7.10
C TRP A 30 -8.83 -4.66 -6.05
N ALA A 31 -8.36 -3.97 -5.00
CA ALA A 31 -9.20 -3.43 -3.95
C ALA A 31 -10.17 -2.35 -4.46
N LEU A 32 -9.73 -1.47 -5.36
CA LEU A 32 -10.58 -0.47 -5.99
C LEU A 32 -11.72 -1.12 -6.79
N ASN A 33 -11.43 -2.16 -7.59
CA ASN A 33 -12.46 -2.92 -8.31
C ASN A 33 -13.43 -3.63 -7.35
N GLN A 34 -12.94 -4.18 -6.23
CA GLN A 34 -13.82 -4.76 -5.21
C GLN A 34 -14.71 -3.69 -4.56
N ALA A 35 -14.18 -2.51 -4.29
CA ALA A 35 -14.93 -1.39 -3.75
C ALA A 35 -16.07 -0.93 -4.67
N VAL A 36 -15.82 -0.84 -5.97
CA VAL A 36 -16.88 -0.56 -6.97
C VAL A 36 -18.02 -1.58 -6.90
N LEU A 37 -17.68 -2.87 -6.74
CA LEU A 37 -18.67 -3.94 -6.68
C LEU A 37 -19.44 -4.01 -5.37
N SER A 38 -18.78 -3.65 -4.26
CA SER A 38 -19.32 -3.81 -2.90
C SER A 38 -19.90 -2.52 -2.30
N GLY A 39 -19.59 -1.36 -2.89
CA GLY A 39 -19.93 -0.04 -2.33
C GLY A 39 -19.10 0.33 -1.11
N GLN A 40 -17.98 -0.36 -0.86
CA GLN A 40 -17.09 -0.07 0.26
C GLN A 40 -16.09 1.04 -0.08
N SER A 41 -15.43 1.59 0.95
CA SER A 41 -14.32 2.51 0.76
C SER A 41 -12.98 1.77 0.76
N VAL A 42 -12.01 2.31 0.03
CA VAL A 42 -10.62 1.87 0.05
C VAL A 42 -9.80 2.86 0.87
N ASN A 43 -9.03 2.35 1.82
CA ASN A 43 -8.03 3.13 2.53
C ASN A 43 -6.63 2.71 2.08
N ALA A 44 -6.01 3.51 1.23
CA ALA A 44 -4.64 3.29 0.78
C ALA A 44 -3.67 3.75 1.87
N VAL A 45 -2.88 2.82 2.39
CA VAL A 45 -1.97 3.05 3.52
C VAL A 45 -0.52 2.96 3.07
N TYR A 46 0.22 4.03 3.29
CA TYR A 46 1.67 4.07 3.15
C TYR A 46 2.33 4.14 4.52
N GLY A 47 2.87 3.00 4.96
CA GLY A 47 3.70 2.93 6.17
C GLY A 47 5.13 3.36 5.84
N TRP A 48 5.67 4.32 6.61
CA TRP A 48 7.01 4.82 6.40
C TRP A 48 7.78 4.95 7.72
N SER A 49 9.07 4.68 7.65
CA SER A 49 10.01 4.97 8.72
C SER A 49 11.12 5.85 8.18
N TYR A 50 11.65 6.71 9.04
CA TYR A 50 12.76 7.52 8.63
C TYR A 50 13.99 6.65 8.34
N SER A 51 14.63 6.87 7.21
CA SER A 51 15.88 6.22 6.83
C SER A 51 16.90 7.28 6.37
N TRP A 52 18.17 6.99 6.52
CA TRP A 52 19.28 7.90 6.25
C TRP A 52 19.35 8.39 4.80
N ASP A 53 18.80 7.64 3.86
CA ASP A 53 18.70 7.96 2.44
C ASP A 53 17.63 9.01 2.13
N MET A 54 16.75 9.32 3.09
CA MET A 54 15.76 10.39 2.99
C MET A 54 16.34 11.79 3.27
N GLY A 55 17.66 11.89 3.48
CA GLY A 55 18.36 13.12 3.85
C GLY A 55 18.49 13.28 5.37
N PRO A 56 18.78 14.48 5.88
CA PRO A 56 18.85 14.71 7.32
C PRO A 56 17.48 14.54 7.98
N GLU A 57 17.46 13.92 9.15
CA GLU A 57 16.22 13.73 9.91
C GLU A 57 15.60 15.09 10.23
N PRO A 58 14.30 15.29 9.97
CA PRO A 58 13.63 16.53 10.28
C PRO A 58 13.69 16.83 11.79
N GLN A 59 14.15 18.02 12.12
CA GLN A 59 14.39 18.44 13.50
C GLN A 59 13.30 19.37 14.03
N THR A 60 12.49 19.93 13.14
CA THR A 60 11.43 20.89 13.49
C THR A 60 10.04 20.34 13.14
N GLU A 61 9.00 20.82 13.81
CA GLU A 61 7.62 20.46 13.49
C GLU A 61 7.25 20.84 12.05
N GLN A 62 7.81 21.93 11.54
CA GLN A 62 7.58 22.37 10.17
C GLN A 62 8.19 21.38 9.15
N GLU A 63 9.43 20.95 9.35
CA GLU A 63 10.08 19.96 8.49
C GLU A 63 9.35 18.61 8.51
N VAL A 64 8.83 18.22 9.68
CA VAL A 64 8.00 17.00 9.79
C VAL A 64 6.70 17.15 9.01
N ALA A 65 6.06 18.32 9.08
CA ALA A 65 4.83 18.60 8.35
C ALA A 65 5.07 18.60 6.82
N GLU A 66 6.16 19.21 6.37
CA GLU A 66 6.56 19.21 4.95
C GLU A 66 6.84 17.79 4.45
N LEU A 67 7.55 16.98 5.22
CA LEU A 67 7.79 15.58 4.89
C LEU A 67 6.48 14.79 4.80
N ARG A 68 5.57 14.95 5.75
CA ARG A 68 4.25 14.30 5.70
C ARG A 68 3.45 14.70 4.48
N GLN A 69 3.49 15.99 4.11
CA GLN A 69 2.80 16.46 2.90
C GLN A 69 3.40 15.82 1.65
N LYS A 70 4.72 15.81 1.53
CA LYS A 70 5.41 15.16 0.41
C LYS A 70 5.04 13.68 0.28
N LEU A 71 4.96 12.95 1.39
CA LEU A 71 4.59 11.54 1.38
C LEU A 71 3.11 11.33 1.03
N ALA A 72 2.24 12.23 1.47
CA ALA A 72 0.82 12.21 1.13
C ALA A 72 0.60 12.49 -0.37
N ASP A 73 1.32 13.46 -0.94
CA ASP A 73 1.25 13.79 -2.37
C ASP A 73 1.76 12.62 -3.23
N LYS A 74 2.80 11.94 -2.78
CA LYS A 74 3.33 10.74 -3.42
C LYS A 74 2.29 9.60 -3.42
N LEU A 75 1.66 9.33 -2.27
CA LEU A 75 0.60 8.33 -2.17
C LEU A 75 -0.59 8.69 -3.07
N ARG A 76 -0.97 9.97 -3.12
CA ARG A 76 -2.01 10.46 -4.02
C ARG A 76 -1.68 10.16 -5.48
N THR A 77 -0.46 10.45 -5.92
CA THR A 77 -0.01 10.18 -7.29
C THR A 77 -0.18 8.70 -7.66
N TRP A 78 0.17 7.79 -6.75
CA TRP A 78 -0.01 6.36 -6.99
C TRP A 78 -1.49 5.95 -7.07
N VAL A 79 -2.32 6.52 -6.20
CA VAL A 79 -3.77 6.23 -6.20
C VAL A 79 -4.44 6.80 -7.44
N ASP A 80 -4.11 8.02 -7.83
CA ASP A 80 -4.65 8.66 -9.04
C ASP A 80 -4.30 7.84 -10.30
N ALA A 81 -3.08 7.30 -10.37
CA ALA A 81 -2.71 6.39 -11.45
C ALA A 81 -3.51 5.08 -11.43
N ALA A 82 -3.78 4.54 -10.25
CA ALA A 82 -4.53 3.29 -10.10
C ALA A 82 -6.01 3.43 -10.44
N THR A 83 -6.58 4.64 -10.38
CA THR A 83 -8.01 4.92 -10.60
C THR A 83 -8.35 5.35 -12.02
N GLN A 84 -7.36 5.59 -12.91
CA GLN A 84 -7.58 6.20 -14.22
C GLN A 84 -8.69 5.56 -15.07
N ASP A 85 -8.91 4.27 -14.96
CA ASP A 85 -9.89 3.48 -15.71
C ASP A 85 -10.91 2.77 -14.81
N ILE A 86 -10.99 3.17 -13.54
CA ILE A 86 -11.91 2.61 -12.54
C ILE A 86 -12.94 3.69 -12.17
N ASP A 87 -14.21 3.38 -12.37
CA ASP A 87 -15.32 4.28 -12.02
C ASP A 87 -15.63 4.20 -10.52
N ILE A 88 -14.86 4.95 -9.75
CA ILE A 88 -14.99 5.04 -8.29
C ILE A 88 -14.95 6.51 -7.85
N ASP A 89 -15.88 6.90 -7.00
CA ASP A 89 -15.92 8.26 -6.46
C ASP A 89 -14.80 8.49 -5.44
N ASN A 90 -14.19 9.67 -5.51
CA ASN A 90 -13.09 10.06 -4.60
C ASN A 90 -13.47 10.00 -3.11
N GLU A 91 -14.76 10.15 -2.77
CA GLU A 91 -15.25 10.04 -1.40
C GLU A 91 -15.12 8.63 -0.82
N HIS A 92 -15.02 7.61 -1.69
CA HIS A 92 -14.75 6.23 -1.32
C HIS A 92 -13.26 5.90 -1.21
N ILE A 93 -12.37 6.89 -1.41
CA ILE A 93 -10.92 6.68 -1.35
C ILE A 93 -10.31 7.51 -0.23
N LYS A 94 -9.70 6.84 0.72
CA LYS A 94 -8.94 7.44 1.83
C LYS A 94 -7.45 7.23 1.60
N LEU A 95 -6.66 8.24 1.95
CA LEU A 95 -5.20 8.21 1.87
C LEU A 95 -4.62 8.34 3.27
N THR A 96 -3.88 7.35 3.71
CA THR A 96 -3.26 7.32 5.04
C THR A 96 -1.76 7.16 4.93
N SER A 97 -1.00 8.19 5.29
CA SER A 97 0.44 8.13 5.49
C SER A 97 0.74 7.96 6.97
N PHE A 98 1.36 6.87 7.36
CA PHE A 98 1.55 6.49 8.76
C PHE A 98 3.03 6.24 9.09
N ARG A 99 3.53 6.88 10.15
CA ARG A 99 4.93 6.72 10.58
C ARG A 99 5.11 5.44 11.38
N ALA A 100 5.21 4.33 10.68
CA ALA A 100 5.54 3.01 11.22
C ALA A 100 6.07 2.11 10.09
N SER A 101 6.59 0.93 10.44
CA SER A 101 6.85 -0.09 9.41
C SER A 101 5.56 -0.43 8.65
N GLY A 102 5.67 -0.91 7.42
CA GLY A 102 4.50 -1.27 6.63
C GLY A 102 3.57 -2.27 7.35
N THR A 103 4.14 -3.28 8.01
CA THR A 103 3.37 -4.26 8.81
C THR A 103 2.65 -3.59 9.96
N SER A 104 3.36 -2.82 10.80
CA SER A 104 2.75 -2.14 11.95
C SER A 104 1.68 -1.14 11.55
N ALA A 105 1.91 -0.39 10.47
CA ALA A 105 0.92 0.55 9.94
C ALA A 105 -0.36 -0.16 9.51
N LEU A 106 -0.24 -1.28 8.80
CA LEU A 106 -1.39 -2.05 8.33
C LEU A 106 -2.14 -2.75 9.46
N LEU A 107 -1.45 -3.26 10.47
CA LEU A 107 -2.09 -3.86 11.64
C LEU A 107 -2.87 -2.82 12.45
N GLU A 108 -2.31 -1.62 12.65
CA GLU A 108 -2.96 -0.57 13.42
C GLU A 108 -4.16 0.04 12.67
N ILE A 109 -3.96 0.45 11.42
CA ILE A 109 -5.01 1.05 10.59
C ILE A 109 -6.07 0.03 10.19
N GLY A 110 -5.65 -1.21 9.95
CA GLY A 110 -6.52 -2.31 9.52
C GLY A 110 -7.29 -3.01 10.63
N ALA A 111 -7.06 -2.70 11.90
CA ALA A 111 -7.64 -3.43 13.04
C ALA A 111 -9.19 -3.48 13.02
N ASN A 112 -9.85 -2.49 12.44
CA ASN A 112 -11.30 -2.41 12.29
C ASN A 112 -11.76 -2.41 10.82
N ALA A 113 -10.88 -2.77 9.90
CA ALA A 113 -11.19 -2.89 8.48
C ALA A 113 -12.08 -4.12 8.21
N GLN A 114 -12.67 -4.20 7.03
CA GLN A 114 -13.26 -5.45 6.58
C GLN A 114 -12.18 -6.47 6.25
N GLN A 115 -11.10 -6.01 5.61
CA GLN A 115 -9.92 -6.82 5.33
C GLN A 115 -8.71 -5.95 5.03
N ILE A 116 -7.52 -6.52 5.16
CA ILE A 116 -6.27 -5.95 4.71
C ILE A 116 -5.87 -6.59 3.38
N VAL A 117 -5.50 -5.77 2.40
CA VAL A 117 -5.08 -6.22 1.06
C VAL A 117 -3.63 -5.82 0.84
N VAL A 118 -2.79 -6.74 0.43
CA VAL A 118 -1.37 -6.50 0.14
C VAL A 118 -0.94 -7.21 -1.13
N GLY A 119 0.04 -6.64 -1.81
CA GLY A 119 0.74 -7.29 -2.90
C GLY A 119 1.73 -8.34 -2.38
N ARG A 120 1.86 -9.43 -3.09
CA ARG A 120 2.91 -10.39 -2.83
C ARG A 120 4.20 -9.92 -3.49
N ARG A 121 5.16 -9.45 -2.71
CA ARG A 121 6.50 -9.20 -3.25
C ARG A 121 7.06 -10.47 -3.86
N SER A 122 7.46 -10.40 -5.11
CA SER A 122 8.29 -11.41 -5.73
C SER A 122 9.67 -11.33 -5.07
N MET A 123 9.90 -12.16 -4.07
CA MET A 123 11.21 -12.23 -3.44
C MET A 123 12.17 -12.86 -4.44
N GLY A 124 13.08 -12.05 -5.00
CA GLY A 124 14.22 -12.55 -5.79
C GLY A 124 14.95 -13.65 -5.01
N ARG A 125 15.65 -14.53 -5.74
CA ARG A 125 16.31 -15.74 -5.21
C ARG A 125 17.19 -15.53 -3.96
N VAL A 126 17.59 -14.31 -3.64
CA VAL A 126 18.49 -13.96 -2.53
C VAL A 126 17.75 -13.79 -1.19
N ALA A 127 16.45 -13.54 -1.19
CA ALA A 127 15.67 -13.22 0.00
C ALA A 127 15.08 -14.45 0.74
N ARG A 128 15.49 -15.68 0.40
CA ARG A 128 15.07 -16.90 1.10
C ARG A 128 15.47 -16.97 2.58
N TRP A 129 16.34 -16.07 3.03
CA TRP A 129 16.91 -16.08 4.38
C TRP A 129 16.25 -15.10 5.34
N PHE A 130 15.37 -14.21 4.87
CA PHE A 130 14.59 -13.35 5.76
C PHE A 130 13.20 -13.95 5.96
N ALA A 131 13.06 -14.73 7.01
CA ALA A 131 11.78 -15.18 7.54
C ALA A 131 10.99 -13.94 7.98
N GLY A 132 9.92 -13.59 7.26
CA GLY A 132 9.07 -12.47 7.58
C GLY A 132 8.68 -11.66 6.35
N SER A 133 7.99 -12.28 5.38
CA SER A 133 7.31 -11.46 4.38
C SER A 133 6.19 -10.68 5.10
N LEU A 134 5.99 -9.41 4.73
CA LEU A 134 4.90 -8.58 5.25
C LEU A 134 3.56 -9.34 5.26
N SER A 135 3.26 -10.08 4.20
CA SER A 135 2.04 -10.88 4.09
C SER A 135 1.98 -12.04 5.11
N ALA A 136 3.11 -12.66 5.44
CA ALA A 136 3.15 -13.73 6.44
C ALA A 136 2.94 -13.17 7.86
N SER A 137 3.64 -12.09 8.22
CA SER A 137 3.43 -11.41 9.50
C SER A 137 2.00 -10.88 9.65
N LEU A 138 1.43 -10.30 8.59
CA LEU A 138 0.02 -9.86 8.61
C LEU A 138 -0.94 -11.03 8.80
N ALA A 139 -0.71 -12.17 8.13
CA ALA A 139 -1.57 -13.34 8.26
C ALA A 139 -1.52 -13.95 9.67
N GLU A 140 -0.38 -13.81 10.37
CA GLU A 140 -0.20 -14.32 11.73
C GLU A 140 -0.77 -13.37 12.80
N GLU A 141 -0.61 -12.05 12.61
CA GLU A 141 -0.91 -11.04 13.64
C GLU A 141 -2.24 -10.31 13.43
N SER A 142 -2.81 -10.35 12.21
CA SER A 142 -4.02 -9.59 11.89
C SER A 142 -5.26 -10.18 12.57
N THR A 143 -6.09 -9.28 13.11
CA THR A 143 -7.42 -9.62 13.64
C THR A 143 -8.52 -9.65 12.58
N VAL A 144 -8.21 -9.24 11.35
CA VAL A 144 -9.12 -9.22 10.20
C VAL A 144 -8.55 -10.07 9.05
N PRO A 145 -9.36 -10.50 8.08
CA PRO A 145 -8.87 -11.25 6.92
C PRO A 145 -7.77 -10.50 6.16
N VAL A 146 -6.77 -11.23 5.67
CA VAL A 146 -5.69 -10.70 4.84
C VAL A 146 -5.76 -11.32 3.46
N THR A 147 -5.87 -10.48 2.45
CA THR A 147 -5.86 -10.89 1.04
C THR A 147 -4.51 -10.55 0.42
N VAL A 148 -3.87 -11.54 -0.18
CA VAL A 148 -2.56 -11.38 -0.83
C VAL A 148 -2.72 -11.49 -2.34
N ILE A 149 -2.47 -10.40 -3.05
CA ILE A 149 -2.58 -10.33 -4.50
C ILE A 149 -1.25 -10.72 -5.14
N ARG A 150 -1.32 -11.63 -6.09
CA ARG A 150 -0.21 -12.01 -6.95
C ARG A 150 -0.37 -11.35 -8.30
N THR A 151 0.70 -10.78 -8.81
CA THR A 151 0.78 -10.36 -10.20
C THR A 151 1.11 -11.58 -11.07
N ALA A 152 0.46 -11.69 -12.24
CA ALA A 152 0.88 -12.63 -13.27
C ALA A 152 1.96 -11.95 -14.13
N SER A 153 2.97 -12.70 -14.56
CA SER A 153 4.17 -12.17 -15.21
C SER A 153 3.95 -11.36 -16.49
N ASP A 154 2.83 -11.56 -17.18
CA ASP A 154 2.52 -10.86 -18.43
C ASP A 154 1.70 -9.56 -18.22
N GLU A 155 1.04 -9.39 -17.08
CA GLU A 155 0.33 -8.16 -16.71
C GLU A 155 1.26 -7.13 -16.02
N ASP A 156 2.43 -7.57 -15.58
CA ASP A 156 3.39 -6.75 -14.84
C ASP A 156 3.94 -5.59 -15.69
N ILE A 157 4.05 -5.75 -17.01
CA ILE A 157 4.64 -4.74 -17.90
C ILE A 157 3.76 -3.50 -17.98
N ASP A 158 2.46 -3.67 -18.20
CA ASP A 158 1.52 -2.54 -18.27
C ASP A 158 1.42 -1.79 -16.93
N VAL A 159 1.49 -2.51 -15.82
CA VAL A 159 1.46 -1.94 -14.47
C VAL A 159 2.74 -1.17 -14.18
N GLN A 160 3.91 -1.69 -14.59
CA GLN A 160 5.19 -0.99 -14.46
C GLN A 160 5.20 0.32 -15.26
N ASP A 161 4.68 0.30 -16.48
CA ASP A 161 4.58 1.49 -17.31
C ASP A 161 3.62 2.54 -16.73
N GLN A 162 2.50 2.12 -16.13
CA GLN A 162 1.58 3.02 -15.45
C GLN A 162 2.21 3.65 -14.20
N ILE A 163 2.94 2.88 -13.39
CA ILE A 163 3.67 3.41 -12.24
C ILE A 163 4.78 4.36 -12.70
N ALA A 164 5.55 4.00 -13.71
CA ALA A 164 6.61 4.83 -14.26
C ALA A 164 6.08 6.16 -14.81
N ASN A 165 4.91 6.13 -15.48
CA ASN A 165 4.26 7.33 -16.00
C ASN A 165 3.65 8.20 -14.89
N ALA A 166 3.17 7.61 -13.80
CA ALA A 166 2.64 8.33 -12.65
C ALA A 166 3.72 9.03 -11.83
N LEU A 167 4.93 8.48 -11.87
CA LEU A 167 6.11 9.10 -11.26
C LEU A 167 6.73 10.05 -12.28
N SER A 168 6.24 11.28 -12.38
CA SER A 168 6.76 12.30 -13.30
C SER A 168 8.29 12.39 -13.29
N PRO A 169 8.94 12.64 -14.45
CA PRO A 169 10.40 12.66 -14.60
C PRO A 169 11.07 13.89 -13.95
N GLY A 170 10.89 14.05 -12.68
CA GLY A 170 11.42 15.15 -11.87
C GLY A 170 11.67 14.77 -10.41
N ASP A 171 11.28 13.58 -9.98
CA ASP A 171 11.54 13.11 -8.61
C ASP A 171 12.66 12.07 -8.64
N ASP A 172 13.90 12.53 -8.63
CA ASP A 172 15.13 11.79 -8.89
C ASP A 172 15.49 10.70 -7.85
N GLN A 173 14.59 10.23 -7.01
CA GLN A 173 14.94 9.32 -5.92
C GLN A 173 13.92 8.23 -5.63
N VAL A 174 13.36 7.61 -6.66
CA VAL A 174 12.68 6.32 -6.45
C VAL A 174 13.45 5.25 -7.21
N HIS A 175 14.39 4.61 -6.53
CA HIS A 175 15.03 3.41 -7.07
C HIS A 175 14.01 2.27 -7.07
N PHE A 176 13.34 2.06 -8.21
CA PHE A 176 12.74 0.77 -8.48
C PHE A 176 13.88 -0.23 -8.64
N VAL A 177 14.03 -1.13 -7.69
CA VAL A 177 14.86 -2.31 -7.90
C VAL A 177 14.13 -3.18 -8.92
N THR A 178 14.42 -2.96 -10.19
CA THR A 178 14.00 -3.88 -11.26
C THR A 178 14.66 -5.22 -10.98
N PRO A 179 13.90 -6.32 -10.80
CA PRO A 179 14.53 -7.62 -10.74
C PRO A 179 15.15 -7.89 -12.11
N VAL A 180 16.48 -7.98 -12.16
CA VAL A 180 17.18 -8.50 -13.33
C VAL A 180 16.79 -9.96 -13.46
N VAL A 181 15.93 -10.25 -14.42
CA VAL A 181 15.64 -11.62 -14.83
C VAL A 181 16.82 -12.07 -15.69
N PRO A 182 17.48 -13.20 -15.38
CA PRO A 182 18.56 -13.74 -16.20
C PRO A 182 18.05 -14.31 -17.54
#